data_1422902f9cd2a4c12b75fc18b12159a0
#
_entry.id   1422902f9cd2a4c12b75fc18b12159a0
#
_cell.length_a   1.000
_cell.length_b   1.000
_cell.length_c   1.000
_cell.angle_alpha   90.00
_cell.angle_beta   90.00
_cell.angle_gamma   90.00
#
_symmetry.space_group_name_H-M   'P 1'
#
loop_
_entity.id
_entity.type
_entity.pdbx_description
1 polymer ?
#
loop_
_entity_poly.entity_id
_entity_poly.type
_entity_poly.pdbx_seq_one_letter_code
_entity_poly.pdbx_strand_id
1 'polypeptide(L)'
;DDNYSKDNFLITPPGDGAFILKNSWGSNFGDGGYLYISYYDTQFVTGYQAIGVIINNTVSYNKNYQIDISGMDKYENFNLSHIYYANEFEALENDLIAAVGTYFNNSGEKYEISIYVNDILKHTQSGISAFSGFSTIKLNNYIPVNKGDLFRAVIKGVNVPLSINTRVHNDGYTSFISADGKIWNTSENIICLKVYTIANSIQSSDLVKYYKNASKFSANVNAANVNVTFNINGVNYTKTSDENGTAYLNINLRPGTYNITTYFNGINKTNTVTVLSAIIGDNLVKYYKNGTEFYARFVKGNGEALANTNVTFNINGKDYIRKTNNEGIASMAINLGAGTYNVAVKYNESSVNVTVTVKSTIVADNLVKMYQNATRFYAKFLDSTGKALTNSEVKFNINGVFYTKTTDKDGMADLGIMLRPGNYILTAYNLANGEEKGVNITVKSLIVQSDLTKYYLNASKFEATVYNKDGS
;
A
#
# COMPACT_ATOMS: atom_id res chain seq x y z
N ASP A 1 34.22 -40.39 -13.17
CA ASP A 1 35.55 -39.70 -13.18
C ASP A 1 36.25 -39.99 -14.50
N ASP A 2 36.31 -39.01 -15.40
CA ASP A 2 36.91 -39.16 -16.75
C ASP A 2 38.43 -39.31 -16.70
N ASN A 3 39.06 -38.94 -15.60
CA ASN A 3 40.52 -39.02 -15.40
C ASN A 3 40.96 -40.22 -14.56
N TYR A 4 40.04 -41.15 -14.21
CA TYR A 4 40.40 -42.33 -13.49
C TYR A 4 41.28 -43.22 -14.37
N SER A 5 42.54 -43.42 -13.96
CA SER A 5 43.52 -44.13 -14.78
C SER A 5 43.12 -45.58 -15.07
N LYS A 6 43.20 -45.95 -16.34
CA LYS A 6 43.01 -47.34 -16.80
C LYS A 6 43.93 -48.37 -16.11
N ASP A 7 45.09 -47.91 -15.63
CA ASP A 7 46.08 -48.77 -14.97
C ASP A 7 45.65 -49.17 -13.54
N ASN A 8 44.60 -48.60 -13.01
CA ASN A 8 44.00 -48.97 -11.72
C ASN A 8 43.10 -50.21 -11.81
N PHE A 9 42.82 -50.72 -13.01
CA PHE A 9 42.00 -51.92 -13.19
C PHE A 9 42.84 -53.17 -13.32
N LEU A 10 42.35 -54.31 -12.79
CA LEU A 10 43.02 -55.61 -12.89
C LEU A 10 43.24 -56.02 -14.35
N ILE A 11 42.31 -55.66 -15.25
CA ILE A 11 42.48 -55.87 -16.68
C ILE A 11 42.41 -54.43 -17.26
N THR A 12 43.53 -53.99 -17.81
CA THR A 12 43.67 -52.64 -18.35
C THR A 12 42.70 -52.41 -19.53
N PRO A 13 41.70 -51.48 -19.40
CA PRO A 13 40.79 -51.17 -20.46
C PRO A 13 41.44 -50.32 -21.55
N PRO A 14 40.80 -50.13 -22.72
CA PRO A 14 41.34 -49.33 -23.84
C PRO A 14 41.70 -47.89 -23.52
N GLY A 15 41.05 -47.27 -22.52
CA GLY A 15 41.25 -45.88 -22.14
C GLY A 15 40.92 -45.63 -20.67
N ASP A 16 41.23 -44.39 -20.24
CA ASP A 16 40.90 -43.88 -18.90
C ASP A 16 39.39 -43.62 -18.75
N GLY A 17 38.94 -43.47 -17.51
CA GLY A 17 37.58 -43.14 -17.13
C GLY A 17 36.84 -44.29 -16.44
N ALA A 18 36.11 -43.97 -15.41
CA ALA A 18 35.31 -44.89 -14.61
C ALA A 18 33.99 -44.28 -14.11
N PHE A 19 32.96 -45.12 -14.07
CA PHE A 19 31.77 -44.86 -13.25
C PHE A 19 32.14 -45.08 -11.78
N ILE A 20 31.79 -44.16 -10.92
CA ILE A 20 31.95 -44.24 -9.47
C ILE A 20 30.65 -44.76 -8.89
N LEU A 21 30.67 -45.93 -8.28
CA LEU A 21 29.53 -46.58 -7.67
C LEU A 21 29.65 -46.50 -6.15
N LYS A 22 28.65 -45.97 -5.49
CA LYS A 22 28.51 -46.05 -4.04
C LYS A 22 27.78 -47.33 -3.69
N ASN A 23 28.42 -48.21 -2.89
CA ASN A 23 27.80 -49.45 -2.46
C ASN A 23 26.84 -49.27 -1.28
N SER A 24 26.00 -50.25 -1.00
CA SER A 24 25.09 -50.32 0.15
C SER A 24 25.62 -51.16 1.32
N TRP A 25 26.87 -51.64 1.27
CA TRP A 25 27.48 -52.55 2.25
C TRP A 25 28.36 -51.82 3.28
N GLY A 26 28.36 -50.50 3.23
CA GLY A 26 29.09 -49.65 4.16
C GLY A 26 30.48 -49.24 3.69
N SER A 27 31.13 -48.39 4.48
CA SER A 27 32.44 -47.81 4.14
C SER A 27 33.62 -48.74 4.21
N ASN A 28 33.44 -49.94 4.75
CA ASN A 28 34.51 -50.94 4.88
C ASN A 28 34.70 -51.80 3.61
N PHE A 29 33.89 -51.60 2.59
CA PHE A 29 33.99 -52.31 1.31
C PHE A 29 34.42 -51.36 0.20
N GLY A 30 35.38 -51.78 -0.63
CA GLY A 30 35.92 -50.94 -1.70
C GLY A 30 36.74 -49.75 -1.18
N ASP A 31 36.78 -48.71 -1.92
CA ASP A 31 37.43 -47.46 -1.53
C ASP A 31 36.47 -46.59 -0.73
N GLY A 32 36.47 -46.73 0.61
CA GLY A 32 35.58 -45.96 1.49
C GLY A 32 34.09 -46.17 1.22
N GLY A 33 33.68 -47.31 0.67
CA GLY A 33 32.31 -47.59 0.26
C GLY A 33 32.02 -47.33 -1.22
N TYR A 34 33.05 -47.05 -2.00
CA TYR A 34 32.93 -46.80 -3.44
C TYR A 34 33.65 -47.90 -4.25
N LEU A 35 33.15 -48.13 -5.45
CA LEU A 35 33.72 -49.03 -6.47
C LEU A 35 33.87 -48.24 -7.77
N TYR A 36 34.81 -48.65 -8.59
CA TYR A 36 35.06 -48.03 -9.89
C TYR A 36 34.86 -49.08 -10.99
N ILE A 37 34.03 -48.78 -11.98
CA ILE A 37 33.77 -49.60 -13.15
C ILE A 37 34.23 -48.84 -14.38
N SER A 38 35.09 -49.43 -15.18
CA SER A 38 35.58 -48.80 -16.42
C SER A 38 34.43 -48.40 -17.34
N TYR A 39 34.56 -47.25 -18.03
CA TYR A 39 33.63 -46.87 -19.08
C TYR A 39 33.57 -47.87 -20.24
N TYR A 40 34.59 -48.74 -20.35
CA TYR A 40 34.69 -49.80 -21.38
C TYR A 40 34.15 -51.15 -20.90
N ASP A 41 33.54 -51.21 -19.70
CA ASP A 41 32.88 -52.44 -19.22
C ASP A 41 31.64 -52.75 -20.05
N THR A 42 31.62 -53.88 -20.72
CA THR A 42 30.52 -54.29 -21.62
C THR A 42 29.36 -54.97 -20.89
N GLN A 43 29.56 -55.36 -19.63
CA GLN A 43 28.53 -56.06 -18.84
C GLN A 43 27.69 -55.09 -18.01
N PHE A 44 28.27 -54.01 -17.55
CA PHE A 44 27.63 -53.07 -16.66
C PHE A 44 26.37 -52.39 -17.31
N VAL A 45 26.46 -52.08 -18.62
CA VAL A 45 25.38 -51.43 -19.37
C VAL A 45 24.34 -52.38 -19.92
N THR A 46 24.74 -53.64 -20.19
CA THR A 46 23.89 -54.64 -20.87
C THR A 46 23.18 -55.63 -19.94
N GLY A 47 23.66 -55.79 -18.71
CA GLY A 47 23.18 -56.79 -17.74
C GLY A 47 22.35 -56.24 -16.57
N TYR A 48 22.30 -54.93 -16.36
CA TYR A 48 21.65 -54.32 -15.20
C TYR A 48 20.84 -53.12 -15.59
N GLN A 49 19.69 -52.92 -14.94
CA GLN A 49 18.90 -51.69 -15.06
C GLN A 49 19.58 -50.55 -14.29
N ALA A 50 20.03 -49.51 -14.99
CA ALA A 50 20.50 -48.30 -14.37
C ALA A 50 19.33 -47.36 -14.18
N ILE A 51 19.16 -46.81 -12.97
CA ILE A 51 18.16 -45.77 -12.67
C ILE A 51 18.91 -44.48 -12.48
N GLY A 52 18.60 -43.49 -13.31
CA GLY A 52 19.07 -42.11 -13.16
C GLY A 52 18.01 -41.25 -12.46
N VAL A 53 18.42 -40.39 -11.54
CA VAL A 53 17.57 -39.38 -10.92
C VAL A 53 18.02 -38.00 -11.39
N ILE A 54 17.14 -37.31 -12.08
CA ILE A 54 17.40 -35.95 -12.54
C ILE A 54 16.47 -35.01 -11.74
N ILE A 55 17.06 -34.06 -11.04
CA ILE A 55 16.33 -33.03 -10.28
C ILE A 55 16.53 -31.72 -11.00
N ASN A 56 15.54 -31.32 -11.82
CA ASN A 56 15.57 -30.07 -12.60
C ASN A 56 14.89 -28.90 -11.89
N ASN A 57 14.26 -29.12 -10.73
CA ASN A 57 13.42 -28.13 -10.10
C ASN A 57 13.54 -28.15 -8.58
N THR A 58 13.66 -26.98 -7.99
CA THR A 58 13.71 -26.77 -6.54
C THR A 58 12.37 -26.35 -5.94
N VAL A 59 11.25 -26.56 -6.65
CA VAL A 59 9.93 -26.25 -6.10
C VAL A 59 9.62 -27.21 -4.97
N SER A 60 9.43 -26.68 -3.79
CA SER A 60 8.91 -27.41 -2.64
C SER A 60 7.39 -27.49 -2.74
N TYR A 61 6.85 -28.67 -3.00
CA TYR A 61 5.41 -28.91 -2.99
C TYR A 61 4.91 -29.04 -1.55
N ASN A 62 3.72 -28.50 -1.31
CA ASN A 62 3.12 -28.48 0.03
C ASN A 62 2.50 -29.84 0.36
N LYS A 63 1.80 -30.43 -0.60
CA LYS A 63 1.15 -31.73 -0.48
C LYS A 63 1.35 -32.58 -1.73
N ASN A 64 1.32 -33.88 -1.52
CA ASN A 64 1.32 -34.90 -2.55
C ASN A 64 0.03 -35.73 -2.39
N TYR A 65 -0.86 -35.63 -3.34
CA TYR A 65 -2.05 -36.46 -3.45
C TYR A 65 -1.70 -37.70 -4.27
N GLN A 66 -1.67 -38.86 -3.65
CA GLN A 66 -1.31 -40.12 -4.28
C GLN A 66 -2.01 -41.31 -3.63
N ILE A 67 -2.24 -42.36 -4.38
CA ILE A 67 -2.73 -43.69 -3.93
C ILE A 67 -1.75 -44.81 -4.22
N ASP A 68 -0.85 -44.63 -5.16
CA ASP A 68 0.18 -45.58 -5.58
C ASP A 68 1.41 -45.61 -4.65
N ILE A 69 1.20 -45.87 -3.35
CA ILE A 69 2.26 -45.86 -2.32
C ILE A 69 3.37 -46.85 -2.59
N SER A 70 3.04 -48.00 -3.19
CA SER A 70 4.00 -49.04 -3.54
C SER A 70 4.78 -48.77 -4.82
N GLY A 71 4.43 -47.69 -5.56
CA GLY A 71 5.05 -47.39 -6.85
C GLY A 71 4.38 -48.12 -8.02
N MET A 72 5.00 -48.00 -9.21
CA MET A 72 4.52 -48.58 -10.45
C MET A 72 5.07 -50.01 -10.65
N ASP A 73 4.19 -50.95 -10.97
CA ASP A 73 4.54 -52.36 -11.22
C ASP A 73 4.56 -52.68 -12.72
N LYS A 74 3.63 -52.16 -13.51
CA LYS A 74 3.53 -52.44 -14.95
C LYS A 74 2.91 -51.29 -15.74
N TYR A 75 3.14 -51.33 -17.06
CA TYR A 75 2.36 -50.53 -18.01
C TYR A 75 1.32 -51.42 -18.68
N GLU A 76 0.10 -50.91 -18.88
CA GLU A 76 -0.95 -51.58 -19.64
C GLU A 76 -1.24 -50.81 -20.92
N ASN A 77 -1.19 -51.54 -22.03
CA ASN A 77 -1.51 -51.01 -23.36
C ASN A 77 -2.85 -51.59 -23.82
N PHE A 78 -3.78 -50.74 -24.14
CA PHE A 78 -5.15 -51.11 -24.55
C PHE A 78 -5.31 -51.30 -26.07
N ASN A 79 -4.21 -51.30 -26.85
CA ASN A 79 -4.21 -51.37 -28.32
C ASN A 79 -5.01 -50.21 -28.97
N LEU A 80 -5.04 -49.09 -28.31
CA LEU A 80 -5.66 -47.83 -28.79
C LEU A 80 -4.56 -46.82 -29.15
N SER A 81 -4.87 -45.90 -30.06
CA SER A 81 -3.95 -44.80 -30.38
C SER A 81 -3.68 -43.90 -29.17
N HIS A 82 -4.61 -43.85 -28.25
CA HIS A 82 -4.51 -43.20 -26.96
C HIS A 82 -5.56 -43.73 -25.99
N ILE A 83 -5.30 -43.56 -24.72
CA ILE A 83 -6.19 -43.87 -23.60
C ILE A 83 -6.19 -42.69 -22.61
N TYR A 84 -7.33 -42.43 -21.99
CA TYR A 84 -7.44 -41.48 -20.91
C TYR A 84 -7.43 -42.23 -19.57
N TYR A 85 -6.62 -41.76 -18.63
CA TYR A 85 -6.60 -42.29 -17.28
C TYR A 85 -6.55 -41.17 -16.26
N ALA A 86 -7.17 -41.37 -15.12
CA ALA A 86 -7.38 -40.32 -14.15
C ALA A 86 -7.37 -40.83 -12.71
N ASN A 87 -6.93 -39.97 -11.79
CA ASN A 87 -7.21 -40.08 -10.36
C ASN A 87 -7.97 -38.86 -9.88
N GLU A 88 -8.92 -39.10 -8.97
CA GLU A 88 -9.70 -38.05 -8.33
C GLU A 88 -9.36 -37.98 -6.84
N PHE A 89 -9.28 -36.76 -6.32
CA PHE A 89 -8.92 -36.48 -4.94
C PHE A 89 -9.83 -35.37 -4.38
N GLU A 90 -10.01 -35.38 -3.06
CA GLU A 90 -10.59 -34.27 -2.33
C GLU A 90 -9.49 -33.34 -1.80
N ALA A 91 -9.63 -32.03 -2.02
CA ALA A 91 -8.69 -31.03 -1.53
C ALA A 91 -8.73 -30.92 -0.01
N LEU A 92 -7.61 -31.17 0.66
CA LEU A 92 -7.48 -31.14 2.11
C LEU A 92 -7.45 -29.70 2.68
N GLU A 93 -7.01 -28.77 1.87
CA GLU A 93 -6.89 -27.32 2.21
C GLU A 93 -7.08 -26.45 0.97
N ASN A 94 -7.12 -25.14 1.19
CA ASN A 94 -7.11 -24.17 0.10
C ASN A 94 -5.68 -24.05 -0.44
N ASP A 95 -5.41 -24.71 -1.54
CA ASP A 95 -4.09 -24.81 -2.17
C ASP A 95 -4.16 -24.49 -3.67
N LEU A 96 -3.01 -24.51 -4.32
CA LEU A 96 -2.87 -24.42 -5.77
C LEU A 96 -2.31 -25.75 -6.33
N ILE A 97 -3.01 -26.41 -7.23
CA ILE A 97 -2.48 -27.57 -7.99
C ILE A 97 -1.36 -27.04 -8.88
N ALA A 98 -0.15 -27.56 -8.70
CA ALA A 98 1.06 -27.03 -9.32
C ALA A 98 1.77 -28.00 -10.25
N ALA A 99 1.62 -29.31 -10.04
CA ALA A 99 2.25 -30.32 -10.88
C ALA A 99 1.49 -31.66 -10.84
N VAL A 100 1.74 -32.47 -11.86
CA VAL A 100 1.25 -33.84 -11.97
C VAL A 100 2.44 -34.77 -12.08
N GLY A 101 2.42 -35.89 -11.34
CA GLY A 101 3.44 -36.95 -11.39
C GLY A 101 2.87 -38.21 -12.01
N THR A 102 3.55 -38.76 -13.01
CA THR A 102 3.18 -40.04 -13.64
C THR A 102 4.41 -40.75 -14.22
N TYR A 103 4.20 -41.92 -14.78
CA TYR A 103 5.27 -42.71 -15.39
C TYR A 103 5.05 -42.85 -16.90
N PHE A 104 6.13 -42.77 -17.68
CA PHE A 104 6.15 -42.99 -19.11
C PHE A 104 6.95 -44.25 -19.43
N ASN A 105 6.43 -45.09 -20.33
CA ASN A 105 7.15 -46.35 -20.74
C ASN A 105 8.37 -46.02 -21.58
N ASN A 106 8.30 -44.98 -22.42
CA ASN A 106 9.40 -44.57 -23.30
C ASN A 106 9.63 -43.06 -23.22
N SER A 107 10.82 -42.61 -23.60
CA SER A 107 11.06 -41.21 -23.97
C SER A 107 10.32 -40.89 -25.28
N GLY A 108 9.96 -39.64 -25.46
CA GLY A 108 9.25 -39.18 -26.67
C GLY A 108 7.74 -39.48 -26.70
N GLU A 109 7.15 -40.04 -25.64
CA GLU A 109 5.71 -40.25 -25.57
C GLU A 109 4.95 -38.91 -25.47
N LYS A 110 3.98 -38.72 -26.37
CA LYS A 110 3.09 -37.55 -26.32
C LYS A 110 2.05 -37.73 -25.24
N TYR A 111 1.80 -36.69 -24.46
CA TYR A 111 0.76 -36.67 -23.45
C TYR A 111 -0.04 -35.35 -23.48
N GLU A 112 -1.25 -35.42 -22.96
CA GLU A 112 -2.05 -34.23 -22.61
C GLU A 112 -2.56 -34.39 -21.17
N ILE A 113 -2.36 -33.35 -20.35
CA ILE A 113 -2.85 -33.28 -18.98
C ILE A 113 -4.09 -32.41 -18.99
N SER A 114 -5.18 -32.86 -18.37
CA SER A 114 -6.35 -32.04 -18.09
C SER A 114 -6.66 -32.08 -16.61
N ILE A 115 -6.90 -30.90 -16.00
CA ILE A 115 -7.28 -30.77 -14.60
C ILE A 115 -8.72 -30.29 -14.52
N TYR A 116 -9.54 -31.05 -13.82
CA TYR A 116 -10.93 -30.71 -13.51
C TYR A 116 -11.04 -30.41 -12.02
N VAL A 117 -11.86 -29.40 -11.67
CA VAL A 117 -12.26 -29.10 -10.29
C VAL A 117 -13.77 -29.03 -10.27
N ASN A 118 -14.40 -29.86 -9.41
CA ASN A 118 -15.87 -30.03 -9.34
C ASN A 118 -16.47 -30.24 -10.74
N ASP A 119 -15.90 -31.20 -11.49
CA ASP A 119 -16.23 -31.57 -12.86
C ASP A 119 -16.10 -30.48 -13.94
N ILE A 120 -15.55 -29.31 -13.57
CA ILE A 120 -15.28 -28.22 -14.52
C ILE A 120 -13.82 -28.26 -14.97
N LEU A 121 -13.58 -28.36 -16.28
CA LEU A 121 -12.24 -28.28 -16.86
C LEU A 121 -11.62 -26.89 -16.54
N LYS A 122 -10.47 -26.89 -15.86
CA LYS A 122 -9.74 -25.69 -15.46
C LYS A 122 -8.44 -25.48 -16.24
N HIS A 123 -7.82 -26.55 -16.70
CA HIS A 123 -6.53 -26.48 -17.39
C HIS A 123 -6.34 -27.66 -18.33
N THR A 124 -5.67 -27.38 -19.46
CA THR A 124 -5.16 -28.41 -20.39
C THR A 124 -3.75 -28.03 -20.82
N GLN A 125 -2.86 -29.01 -20.81
CA GLN A 125 -1.45 -28.85 -21.19
C GLN A 125 -0.96 -30.10 -21.90
N SER A 126 -0.35 -29.95 -23.06
CA SER A 126 0.28 -31.05 -23.80
C SER A 126 1.80 -31.00 -23.66
N GLY A 127 2.43 -32.16 -23.80
CA GLY A 127 3.88 -32.27 -23.76
C GLY A 127 4.38 -33.59 -24.35
N ILE A 128 5.69 -33.79 -24.22
CA ILE A 128 6.40 -34.99 -24.66
C ILE A 128 7.29 -35.43 -23.50
N SER A 129 7.27 -36.73 -23.16
CA SER A 129 8.13 -37.28 -22.10
C SER A 129 9.61 -37.15 -22.49
N ALA A 130 10.41 -36.56 -21.61
CA ALA A 130 11.85 -36.42 -21.82
C ALA A 130 12.57 -37.78 -21.65
N PHE A 131 12.06 -38.60 -20.72
CA PHE A 131 12.66 -39.88 -20.32
C PHE A 131 11.55 -40.89 -20.09
N SER A 132 11.93 -42.21 -20.10
CA SER A 132 11.11 -43.27 -19.54
C SER A 132 11.16 -43.21 -18.00
N GLY A 133 10.12 -43.73 -17.34
CA GLY A 133 10.03 -43.77 -15.87
C GLY A 133 9.22 -42.62 -15.31
N PHE A 134 9.43 -42.31 -14.02
CA PHE A 134 8.68 -41.29 -13.29
C PHE A 134 9.05 -39.88 -13.73
N SER A 135 8.05 -39.06 -13.96
CA SER A 135 8.20 -37.65 -14.31
C SER A 135 7.24 -36.78 -13.50
N THR A 136 7.75 -35.72 -12.93
CA THR A 136 6.93 -34.65 -12.34
C THR A 136 6.81 -33.51 -13.34
N ILE A 137 5.59 -33.28 -13.82
CA ILE A 137 5.29 -32.31 -14.85
C ILE A 137 4.68 -31.06 -14.19
N LYS A 138 5.43 -29.97 -14.17
CA LYS A 138 4.94 -28.69 -13.68
C LYS A 138 3.84 -28.17 -14.61
N LEU A 139 2.74 -27.68 -14.03
CA LEU A 139 1.69 -27.04 -14.79
C LEU A 139 2.12 -25.62 -15.20
N ASN A 140 1.77 -25.23 -16.42
CA ASN A 140 2.03 -23.89 -16.95
C ASN A 140 1.19 -22.82 -16.23
N ASN A 141 0.05 -23.22 -15.68
CA ASN A 141 -0.82 -22.39 -14.86
C ASN A 141 -1.27 -23.18 -13.62
N TYR A 142 -1.14 -22.59 -12.44
CA TYR A 142 -1.55 -23.22 -11.20
C TYR A 142 -3.06 -23.08 -11.03
N ILE A 143 -3.72 -24.11 -10.49
CA ILE A 143 -5.16 -24.18 -10.41
C ILE A 143 -5.60 -24.11 -8.94
N PRO A 144 -6.36 -23.07 -8.52
CA PRO A 144 -6.86 -22.96 -7.16
C PRO A 144 -7.88 -24.06 -6.86
N VAL A 145 -7.75 -24.65 -5.68
CA VAL A 145 -8.73 -25.55 -5.08
C VAL A 145 -9.03 -25.08 -3.66
N ASN A 146 -10.29 -25.18 -3.23
CA ASN A 146 -10.68 -24.95 -1.86
C ASN A 146 -10.77 -26.29 -1.12
N LYS A 147 -10.60 -26.25 0.18
CA LYS A 147 -10.84 -27.43 1.02
C LYS A 147 -12.21 -28.03 0.73
N GLY A 148 -12.23 -29.34 0.46
CA GLY A 148 -13.45 -30.09 0.11
C GLY A 148 -13.80 -30.08 -1.38
N ASP A 149 -13.09 -29.34 -2.24
CA ASP A 149 -13.28 -29.45 -3.69
C ASP A 149 -12.80 -30.84 -4.16
N LEU A 150 -13.59 -31.46 -5.03
CA LEU A 150 -13.15 -32.67 -5.76
C LEU A 150 -12.35 -32.21 -6.99
N PHE A 151 -11.14 -32.72 -7.14
CA PHE A 151 -10.35 -32.43 -8.33
C PHE A 151 -9.82 -33.71 -8.96
N ARG A 152 -9.79 -33.73 -10.29
CA ARG A 152 -9.39 -34.87 -11.09
C ARG A 152 -8.28 -34.46 -12.04
N ALA A 153 -7.14 -35.18 -11.94
CA ALA A 153 -6.10 -35.11 -12.95
C ALA A 153 -6.32 -36.22 -13.98
N VAL A 154 -6.30 -35.85 -15.24
CA VAL A 154 -6.50 -36.73 -16.38
C VAL A 154 -5.25 -36.67 -17.24
N ILE A 155 -4.72 -37.83 -17.63
CA ILE A 155 -3.71 -37.97 -18.67
C ILE A 155 -4.32 -38.66 -19.87
N LYS A 156 -4.13 -38.06 -21.05
CA LYS A 156 -4.31 -38.71 -22.34
C LYS A 156 -2.92 -39.17 -22.80
N GLY A 157 -2.70 -40.47 -22.85
CA GLY A 157 -1.40 -41.07 -23.16
C GLY A 157 -1.58 -42.35 -23.97
N VAL A 158 -0.50 -43.12 -24.12
CA VAL A 158 -0.52 -44.39 -24.88
C VAL A 158 -0.55 -45.60 -23.91
N ASN A 159 0.16 -45.50 -22.81
CA ASN A 159 0.26 -46.57 -21.81
C ASN A 159 -0.25 -46.07 -20.45
N VAL A 160 -0.93 -46.92 -19.71
CA VAL A 160 -1.40 -46.65 -18.36
C VAL A 160 -0.44 -47.24 -17.35
N PRO A 161 0.23 -46.46 -16.50
CA PRO A 161 1.09 -46.98 -15.44
C PRO A 161 0.22 -47.45 -14.27
N LEU A 162 0.39 -48.72 -13.88
CA LEU A 162 -0.43 -49.37 -12.87
C LEU A 162 0.40 -49.86 -11.71
N SER A 163 -0.12 -49.76 -10.51
CA SER A 163 0.28 -50.55 -9.34
C SER A 163 -0.73 -51.65 -9.12
N ILE A 164 -0.24 -52.87 -9.09
CA ILE A 164 -1.02 -54.10 -8.86
C ILE A 164 -0.73 -54.75 -7.51
N ASN A 165 -0.03 -54.01 -6.64
CA ASN A 165 0.38 -54.51 -5.35
C ASN A 165 -0.82 -54.67 -4.40
N THR A 166 -1.15 -55.90 -4.04
CA THR A 166 -2.29 -56.23 -3.17
C THR A 166 -2.13 -55.78 -1.70
N ARG A 167 -0.96 -55.25 -1.33
CA ARG A 167 -0.75 -54.66 0.02
C ARG A 167 -1.29 -53.24 0.15
N VAL A 168 -1.63 -52.60 -0.96
CA VAL A 168 -2.25 -51.27 -0.96
C VAL A 168 -3.74 -51.45 -1.17
N HIS A 169 -4.54 -50.95 -0.20
CA HIS A 169 -5.99 -50.94 -0.33
C HIS A 169 -6.41 -49.77 -1.23
N ASN A 170 -7.09 -50.13 -2.31
CA ASN A 170 -7.82 -49.16 -3.12
C ASN A 170 -9.30 -49.26 -2.74
N ASP A 171 -9.86 -48.21 -2.21
CA ASP A 171 -11.30 -48.15 -1.82
C ASP A 171 -12.24 -48.09 -3.04
N GLY A 172 -11.72 -48.29 -4.26
CA GLY A 172 -12.46 -48.50 -5.48
C GLY A 172 -12.99 -47.28 -6.19
N TYR A 173 -12.71 -46.06 -5.70
CA TYR A 173 -13.40 -44.85 -6.21
C TYR A 173 -12.49 -43.75 -6.77
N THR A 174 -11.19 -43.95 -6.83
CA THR A 174 -10.25 -42.86 -7.14
C THR A 174 -9.57 -42.95 -8.49
N SER A 175 -9.52 -44.15 -9.10
CA SER A 175 -8.83 -44.36 -10.39
C SER A 175 -9.83 -44.68 -11.50
N PHE A 176 -9.71 -44.02 -12.64
CA PHE A 176 -10.64 -44.14 -13.77
C PHE A 176 -9.91 -44.28 -15.09
N ILE A 177 -10.49 -45.03 -16.04
CA ILE A 177 -10.00 -45.23 -17.40
C ILE A 177 -11.14 -44.90 -18.40
N SER A 178 -10.78 -44.28 -19.50
CA SER A 178 -11.71 -43.97 -20.59
C SER A 178 -11.02 -44.09 -21.95
N ALA A 179 -11.69 -44.69 -22.92
CA ALA A 179 -11.21 -44.78 -24.30
C ALA A 179 -11.43 -43.45 -25.08
N ASP A 180 -12.43 -42.68 -24.71
CA ASP A 180 -12.88 -41.49 -25.48
C ASP A 180 -12.80 -40.18 -24.66
N GLY A 181 -12.42 -40.27 -23.37
CA GLY A 181 -12.39 -39.13 -22.43
C GLY A 181 -13.79 -38.65 -21.97
N LYS A 182 -14.86 -39.38 -22.34
CA LYS A 182 -16.24 -39.01 -22.01
C LYS A 182 -16.92 -40.02 -21.10
N ILE A 183 -16.77 -41.34 -21.45
CA ILE A 183 -17.32 -42.42 -20.66
C ILE A 183 -16.22 -43.01 -19.83
N TRP A 184 -16.35 -42.94 -18.51
CA TRP A 184 -15.34 -43.33 -17.53
C TRP A 184 -15.75 -44.62 -16.83
N ASN A 185 -14.81 -45.56 -16.73
CA ASN A 185 -14.94 -46.78 -15.94
C ASN A 185 -13.95 -46.73 -14.78
N THR A 186 -14.32 -47.22 -13.63
CA THR A 186 -13.40 -47.41 -12.51
C THR A 186 -12.32 -48.42 -12.88
N SER A 187 -11.09 -48.15 -12.52
CA SER A 187 -9.97 -49.06 -12.70
C SER A 187 -9.93 -50.07 -11.55
N GLU A 188 -9.78 -51.37 -11.88
CA GLU A 188 -9.52 -52.41 -10.84
C GLU A 188 -8.16 -52.30 -10.21
N ASN A 189 -7.20 -51.68 -10.91
CA ASN A 189 -5.86 -51.43 -10.45
C ASN A 189 -5.63 -49.95 -10.13
N ILE A 190 -4.67 -49.68 -9.26
CA ILE A 190 -4.28 -48.31 -8.92
C ILE A 190 -3.52 -47.67 -10.08
N ILE A 191 -3.98 -46.54 -10.56
CA ILE A 191 -3.27 -45.76 -11.56
C ILE A 191 -2.19 -44.92 -10.88
N CYS A 192 -0.92 -45.04 -11.37
CA CYS A 192 0.22 -44.32 -10.85
C CYS A 192 0.22 -42.86 -11.37
N LEU A 193 -0.69 -42.06 -10.81
CA LEU A 193 -0.89 -40.67 -11.13
C LEU A 193 -1.02 -39.86 -9.84
N LYS A 194 -0.12 -38.91 -9.65
CA LYS A 194 -0.01 -38.07 -8.47
C LYS A 194 -0.34 -36.63 -8.81
N VAL A 195 -0.80 -35.86 -7.81
CA VAL A 195 -1.00 -34.41 -7.93
C VAL A 195 -0.26 -33.72 -6.81
N TYR A 196 0.49 -32.68 -7.14
CA TYR A 196 1.24 -31.89 -6.20
C TYR A 196 0.65 -30.50 -6.10
N THR A 197 0.52 -30.01 -4.86
CA THR A 197 0.03 -28.65 -4.59
C THR A 197 1.09 -27.80 -3.92
N ILE A 198 0.93 -26.49 -4.06
CA ILE A 198 1.66 -25.49 -3.27
C ILE A 198 0.65 -24.69 -2.46
N ALA A 199 1.09 -24.09 -1.34
CA ALA A 199 0.25 -23.29 -0.51
C ALA A 199 -0.22 -22.04 -1.25
N ASN A 200 -1.47 -21.61 -0.98
CA ASN A 200 -1.95 -20.31 -1.38
C ASN A 200 -1.07 -19.21 -0.83
N SER A 201 -0.81 -18.18 -1.63
CA SER A 201 -0.10 -17.00 -1.19
C SER A 201 -0.60 -15.75 -1.91
N ILE A 202 -0.55 -14.62 -1.20
CA ILE A 202 -0.75 -13.29 -1.78
C ILE A 202 0.54 -12.51 -1.54
N GLN A 203 1.26 -12.24 -2.61
CA GLN A 203 2.46 -11.41 -2.59
C GLN A 203 2.10 -10.01 -3.05
N SER A 204 2.11 -9.06 -2.13
CA SER A 204 1.80 -7.66 -2.38
C SER A 204 2.57 -6.78 -1.42
N SER A 205 2.80 -5.52 -1.78
CA SER A 205 3.48 -4.52 -0.97
C SER A 205 2.64 -3.25 -0.88
N ASP A 206 2.94 -2.41 0.09
CA ASP A 206 2.34 -1.10 0.20
C ASP A 206 2.65 -0.27 -1.05
N LEU A 207 1.70 0.60 -1.41
CA LEU A 207 1.85 1.51 -2.54
C LEU A 207 1.91 2.95 -2.05
N VAL A 208 2.98 3.66 -2.40
CA VAL A 208 3.08 5.11 -2.21
C VAL A 208 3.13 5.76 -3.59
N LYS A 209 2.23 6.68 -3.86
CA LYS A 209 2.16 7.38 -5.15
C LYS A 209 1.64 8.80 -4.98
N TYR A 210 2.01 9.69 -5.90
CA TYR A 210 1.37 11.00 -5.97
C TYR A 210 -0.01 10.92 -6.61
N TYR A 211 -0.87 11.87 -6.27
CA TYR A 211 -2.20 12.00 -6.87
C TYR A 211 -2.10 12.06 -8.40
N LYS A 212 -2.97 11.29 -9.08
CA LYS A 212 -2.98 11.10 -10.54
C LYS A 212 -1.73 10.46 -11.14
N ASN A 213 -0.82 9.90 -10.33
CA ASN A 213 0.20 9.02 -10.84
C ASN A 213 -0.43 7.74 -11.43
N ALA A 214 0.16 7.19 -12.49
CA ALA A 214 -0.37 6.01 -13.17
C ALA A 214 -0.06 4.67 -12.46
N SER A 215 0.76 4.67 -11.40
CA SER A 215 1.09 3.45 -10.65
C SER A 215 -0.16 2.77 -10.11
N LYS A 216 -0.19 1.44 -10.29
CA LYS A 216 -1.29 0.57 -9.85
C LYS A 216 -0.88 -0.17 -8.58
N PHE A 217 -1.83 -0.51 -7.75
CA PHE A 217 -1.63 -1.53 -6.74
C PHE A 217 -1.62 -2.90 -7.41
N SER A 218 -0.72 -3.80 -6.98
CA SER A 218 -0.60 -5.13 -7.56
C SER A 218 -0.51 -6.19 -6.47
N ALA A 219 -1.08 -7.36 -6.78
CA ALA A 219 -0.96 -8.56 -5.95
C ALA A 219 -0.71 -9.77 -6.86
N ASN A 220 0.33 -10.53 -6.56
CA ASN A 220 0.63 -11.80 -7.21
C ASN A 220 0.08 -12.96 -6.37
N VAL A 221 -0.67 -13.85 -7.00
CA VAL A 221 -1.32 -15.01 -6.36
C VAL A 221 -0.81 -16.34 -6.92
N ASN A 222 0.28 -16.33 -7.69
CA ASN A 222 0.90 -17.49 -8.33
C ASN A 222 -0.02 -18.29 -9.27
N ALA A 223 -1.19 -17.78 -9.62
CA ALA A 223 -2.14 -18.43 -10.52
C ALA A 223 -2.57 -17.44 -11.60
N ALA A 224 -2.42 -17.83 -12.86
CA ALA A 224 -2.80 -17.01 -14.01
C ALA A 224 -4.30 -17.15 -14.33
N ASN A 225 -4.88 -16.10 -14.92
CA ASN A 225 -6.27 -16.07 -15.39
C ASN A 225 -7.31 -16.38 -14.30
N VAL A 226 -7.01 -16.04 -13.03
CA VAL A 226 -7.92 -16.22 -11.90
C VAL A 226 -8.42 -14.89 -11.37
N ASN A 227 -9.60 -14.91 -10.76
CA ASN A 227 -10.20 -13.74 -10.17
C ASN A 227 -9.55 -13.42 -8.81
N VAL A 228 -9.07 -12.19 -8.65
CA VAL A 228 -8.54 -11.59 -7.42
C VAL A 228 -9.42 -10.41 -7.05
N THR A 229 -9.89 -10.36 -5.82
CA THR A 229 -10.75 -9.27 -5.34
C THR A 229 -9.97 -8.34 -4.43
N PHE A 230 -9.99 -7.05 -4.75
CA PHE A 230 -9.45 -5.98 -3.94
C PHE A 230 -10.60 -5.23 -3.25
N ASN A 231 -10.52 -5.06 -1.94
CA ASN A 231 -11.43 -4.19 -1.19
C ASN A 231 -10.68 -2.93 -0.76
N ILE A 232 -11.21 -1.77 -1.13
CA ILE A 232 -10.70 -0.47 -0.65
C ILE A 232 -11.88 0.46 -0.39
N ASN A 233 -11.90 1.11 0.76
CA ASN A 233 -13.03 1.95 1.21
C ASN A 233 -14.37 1.20 1.22
N GLY A 234 -14.39 -0.10 1.53
CA GLY A 234 -15.59 -0.92 1.55
C GLY A 234 -16.11 -1.35 0.17
N VAL A 235 -15.43 -0.96 -0.93
CA VAL A 235 -15.82 -1.32 -2.30
C VAL A 235 -14.94 -2.44 -2.81
N ASN A 236 -15.59 -3.48 -3.36
CA ASN A 236 -14.91 -4.63 -3.96
C ASN A 236 -14.67 -4.41 -5.46
N TYR A 237 -13.44 -4.69 -5.90
CA TYR A 237 -13.00 -4.65 -7.28
C TYR A 237 -12.39 -5.99 -7.65
N THR A 238 -13.07 -6.78 -8.48
CA THR A 238 -12.54 -8.04 -9.00
C THR A 238 -11.72 -7.78 -10.26
N LYS A 239 -10.52 -8.34 -10.30
CA LYS A 239 -9.58 -8.28 -11.42
C LYS A 239 -9.07 -9.66 -11.73
N THR A 240 -8.84 -9.93 -13.01
CA THR A 240 -8.23 -11.18 -13.45
C THR A 240 -6.71 -11.02 -13.41
N SER A 241 -6.00 -12.01 -12.85
CA SER A 241 -4.54 -12.05 -12.88
C SER A 241 -4.04 -12.29 -14.31
N ASP A 242 -2.86 -11.74 -14.59
CA ASP A 242 -2.16 -11.96 -15.87
C ASP A 242 -1.48 -13.35 -15.91
N GLU A 243 -0.72 -13.62 -16.99
CA GLU A 243 0.00 -14.87 -17.19
C GLU A 243 1.04 -15.18 -16.10
N ASN A 244 1.52 -14.16 -15.39
CA ASN A 244 2.45 -14.29 -14.27
C ASN A 244 1.75 -14.39 -12.91
N GLY A 245 0.42 -14.49 -12.88
CA GLY A 245 -0.38 -14.57 -11.67
C GLY A 245 -0.57 -13.24 -10.96
N THR A 246 -0.34 -12.09 -11.61
CA THR A 246 -0.44 -10.76 -10.99
C THR A 246 -1.73 -10.05 -11.40
N ALA A 247 -2.51 -9.61 -10.44
CA ALA A 247 -3.67 -8.76 -10.64
C ALA A 247 -3.36 -7.31 -10.28
N TYR A 248 -3.96 -6.35 -11.00
CA TYR A 248 -3.70 -4.92 -10.85
C TYR A 248 -4.98 -4.13 -10.60
N LEU A 249 -4.90 -3.17 -9.67
CA LEU A 249 -5.96 -2.20 -9.41
C LEU A 249 -5.46 -0.77 -9.64
N ASN A 250 -6.17 -0.01 -10.50
CA ASN A 250 -5.92 1.42 -10.65
C ASN A 250 -6.38 2.16 -9.39
N ILE A 251 -5.51 3.00 -8.84
CA ILE A 251 -5.81 3.82 -7.66
C ILE A 251 -6.01 5.26 -8.10
N ASN A 252 -7.27 5.73 -8.08
CA ASN A 252 -7.68 7.10 -8.43
C ASN A 252 -8.28 7.83 -7.22
N LEU A 253 -7.76 7.54 -6.03
CA LEU A 253 -8.22 8.15 -4.78
C LEU A 253 -7.57 9.52 -4.56
N ARG A 254 -8.25 10.39 -3.79
CA ARG A 254 -7.70 11.67 -3.35
C ARG A 254 -6.49 11.46 -2.43
N PRO A 255 -5.65 12.49 -2.19
CA PRO A 255 -4.58 12.40 -1.22
C PRO A 255 -5.07 11.91 0.14
N GLY A 256 -4.35 10.94 0.71
CA GLY A 256 -4.70 10.26 1.95
C GLY A 256 -4.07 8.88 2.06
N THR A 257 -4.32 8.22 3.17
CA THR A 257 -3.87 6.86 3.45
C THR A 257 -5.08 5.93 3.54
N TYR A 258 -5.03 4.81 2.85
CA TYR A 258 -6.12 3.87 2.68
C TYR A 258 -5.64 2.44 2.91
N ASN A 259 -6.45 1.62 3.56
CA ASN A 259 -6.22 0.19 3.61
C ASN A 259 -6.83 -0.49 2.39
N ILE A 260 -6.06 -1.36 1.74
CA ILE A 260 -6.51 -2.22 0.66
C ILE A 260 -6.35 -3.67 1.08
N THR A 261 -7.44 -4.44 1.04
CA THR A 261 -7.41 -5.87 1.36
C THR A 261 -7.59 -6.67 0.07
N THR A 262 -6.63 -7.52 -0.23
CA THR A 262 -6.70 -8.46 -1.35
C THR A 262 -7.26 -9.79 -0.86
N TYR A 263 -8.23 -10.36 -1.58
CA TYR A 263 -8.83 -11.67 -1.31
C TYR A 263 -8.56 -12.60 -2.49
N PHE A 264 -8.12 -13.80 -2.18
CA PHE A 264 -7.90 -14.85 -3.16
C PHE A 264 -8.05 -16.23 -2.51
N ASN A 265 -8.88 -17.10 -3.08
CA ASN A 265 -9.01 -18.51 -2.72
C ASN A 265 -9.05 -18.77 -1.21
N GLY A 266 -9.91 -18.04 -0.48
CA GLY A 266 -10.11 -18.17 0.96
C GLY A 266 -9.10 -17.51 1.87
N ILE A 267 -8.04 -16.91 1.33
CA ILE A 267 -7.07 -16.12 2.10
C ILE A 267 -7.17 -14.62 1.78
N ASN A 268 -6.66 -13.80 2.67
CA ASN A 268 -6.58 -12.35 2.46
C ASN A 268 -5.27 -11.75 2.95
N LYS A 269 -4.93 -10.59 2.40
CA LYS A 269 -3.78 -9.79 2.83
C LYS A 269 -4.13 -8.31 2.73
N THR A 270 -3.84 -7.56 3.79
CA THR A 270 -4.06 -6.11 3.83
C THR A 270 -2.74 -5.37 3.67
N ASN A 271 -2.77 -4.34 2.84
CA ASN A 271 -1.68 -3.41 2.57
C ASN A 271 -2.16 -1.97 2.73
N THR A 272 -1.22 -1.03 2.74
CA THR A 272 -1.49 0.40 2.78
C THR A 272 -1.27 1.02 1.40
N VAL A 273 -2.19 1.88 0.98
CA VAL A 273 -2.06 2.75 -0.18
C VAL A 273 -1.99 4.19 0.30
N THR A 274 -0.85 4.85 0.10
CA THR A 274 -0.66 6.26 0.42
C THR A 274 -0.64 7.08 -0.87
N VAL A 275 -1.64 7.94 -1.03
CA VAL A 275 -1.70 8.90 -2.13
C VAL A 275 -1.22 10.25 -1.61
N LEU A 276 -0.06 10.67 -2.06
CA LEU A 276 0.55 11.95 -1.70
C LEU A 276 -0.09 13.09 -2.49
N SER A 277 -0.22 14.27 -1.85
CA SER A 277 -0.66 15.46 -2.56
C SER A 277 0.37 15.89 -3.61
N ALA A 278 -0.09 16.27 -4.78
CA ALA A 278 0.74 16.94 -5.79
C ALA A 278 0.97 18.43 -5.48
N ILE A 279 0.33 18.95 -4.43
CA ILE A 279 0.47 20.33 -3.93
C ILE A 279 0.99 20.22 -2.50
N ILE A 280 2.13 20.86 -2.23
CA ILE A 280 2.79 20.90 -0.92
C ILE A 280 2.86 22.36 -0.51
N GLY A 281 2.21 22.71 0.56
CA GLY A 281 2.20 24.06 1.11
C GLY A 281 2.07 24.03 2.62
N ASP A 282 2.85 24.86 3.30
CA ASP A 282 2.84 24.99 4.74
C ASP A 282 2.11 26.24 5.20
N ASN A 283 1.60 26.21 6.41
CA ASN A 283 1.01 27.39 7.04
C ASN A 283 2.06 28.49 7.18
N LEU A 284 1.65 29.74 6.93
CA LEU A 284 2.52 30.90 7.09
C LEU A 284 2.06 31.76 8.29
N VAL A 285 2.99 32.11 9.15
CA VAL A 285 2.77 33.12 10.19
C VAL A 285 3.74 34.27 9.95
N LYS A 286 3.24 35.47 9.78
CA LYS A 286 4.03 36.67 9.56
C LYS A 286 3.43 37.87 10.28
N TYR A 287 4.19 38.93 10.49
CA TYR A 287 3.66 40.22 10.97
C TYR A 287 3.14 41.07 9.81
N TYR A 288 2.29 42.02 10.13
CA TYR A 288 1.74 42.99 9.18
C TYR A 288 2.86 43.68 8.41
N LYS A 289 2.72 43.73 7.09
CA LYS A 289 3.72 44.23 6.12
C LYS A 289 5.14 43.64 6.25
N ASN A 290 5.27 42.52 6.89
CA ASN A 290 6.50 41.72 6.74
C ASN A 290 6.64 41.25 5.27
N GLY A 291 7.85 41.28 4.72
CA GLY A 291 8.11 40.95 3.31
C GLY A 291 8.05 39.44 2.97
N THR A 292 7.83 38.57 3.95
CA THR A 292 7.74 37.11 3.71
C THR A 292 6.56 36.79 2.80
N GLU A 293 6.83 36.06 1.73
CA GLU A 293 5.81 35.58 0.81
C GLU A 293 5.28 34.21 1.25
N PHE A 294 4.09 33.88 0.83
CA PHE A 294 3.55 32.54 0.92
C PHE A 294 4.05 31.71 -0.26
N TYR A 295 4.49 30.47 -0.01
CA TYR A 295 5.00 29.54 -1.01
C TYR A 295 4.19 28.26 -1.05
N ALA A 296 4.07 27.68 -2.25
CA ALA A 296 3.63 26.31 -2.44
C ALA A 296 4.48 25.64 -3.51
N ARG A 297 4.81 24.36 -3.29
CA ARG A 297 5.50 23.52 -4.24
C ARG A 297 4.53 22.58 -4.93
N PHE A 298 4.69 22.40 -6.21
CA PHE A 298 3.87 21.56 -7.06
C PHE A 298 4.74 20.50 -7.72
N VAL A 299 4.23 19.28 -7.73
CA VAL A 299 4.90 18.14 -8.35
C VAL A 299 4.01 17.46 -9.38
N LYS A 300 4.63 16.83 -10.38
CA LYS A 300 3.97 15.94 -11.33
C LYS A 300 3.59 14.63 -10.65
N GLY A 301 2.80 13.80 -11.33
CA GLY A 301 2.45 12.46 -10.84
C GLY A 301 3.65 11.55 -10.56
N ASN A 302 4.78 11.75 -11.21
CA ASN A 302 6.03 11.02 -10.97
C ASN A 302 6.89 11.62 -9.83
N GLY A 303 6.43 12.69 -9.16
CA GLY A 303 7.14 13.36 -8.07
C GLY A 303 8.15 14.42 -8.52
N GLU A 304 8.39 14.57 -9.82
CA GLU A 304 9.23 15.64 -10.34
C GLU A 304 8.60 17.01 -10.18
N ALA A 305 9.41 18.06 -10.14
CA ALA A 305 8.95 19.44 -10.08
C ALA A 305 8.01 19.78 -11.25
N LEU A 306 6.88 20.39 -10.94
CA LEU A 306 5.97 20.93 -11.93
C LEU A 306 6.45 22.34 -12.32
N ALA A 307 7.42 22.40 -13.23
CA ALA A 307 8.06 23.64 -13.63
C ALA A 307 7.24 24.46 -14.65
N ASN A 308 7.41 25.78 -14.61
CA ASN A 308 6.89 26.72 -15.60
C ASN A 308 5.38 26.63 -15.88
N THR A 309 4.60 26.22 -14.87
CA THR A 309 3.16 25.93 -14.97
C THR A 309 2.34 26.96 -14.19
N ASN A 310 1.21 27.39 -14.75
CA ASN A 310 0.29 28.26 -14.06
C ASN A 310 -0.50 27.49 -12.98
N VAL A 311 -0.51 28.04 -11.75
CA VAL A 311 -1.22 27.55 -10.59
C VAL A 311 -2.05 28.66 -9.97
N THR A 312 -3.03 28.34 -9.15
CA THR A 312 -3.94 29.32 -8.58
C THR A 312 -3.88 29.32 -7.07
N PHE A 313 -3.71 30.50 -6.48
CA PHE A 313 -3.92 30.76 -5.06
C PHE A 313 -5.25 31.50 -4.91
N ASN A 314 -6.19 30.96 -4.15
CA ASN A 314 -7.45 31.63 -3.83
C ASN A 314 -7.40 32.07 -2.38
N ILE A 315 -7.59 33.36 -2.14
CA ILE A 315 -7.70 33.95 -0.81
C ILE A 315 -8.83 34.96 -0.78
N ASN A 316 -9.70 34.92 0.21
CA ASN A 316 -10.88 35.74 0.33
C ASN A 316 -11.78 35.71 -0.94
N GLY A 317 -11.91 34.55 -1.59
CA GLY A 317 -12.71 34.37 -2.81
C GLY A 317 -12.06 34.92 -4.11
N LYS A 318 -10.88 35.52 -4.03
CA LYS A 318 -10.16 36.06 -5.18
C LYS A 318 -9.04 35.12 -5.64
N ASP A 319 -9.01 34.79 -6.93
CA ASP A 319 -7.99 33.96 -7.55
C ASP A 319 -6.77 34.79 -7.99
N TYR A 320 -5.60 34.29 -7.67
CA TYR A 320 -4.31 34.83 -8.09
C TYR A 320 -3.53 33.75 -8.83
N ILE A 321 -3.34 33.94 -10.13
CA ILE A 321 -2.56 33.04 -10.97
C ILE A 321 -1.08 33.37 -10.78
N ARG A 322 -0.27 32.32 -10.55
CA ARG A 322 1.18 32.37 -10.41
C ARG A 322 1.80 31.28 -11.25
N LYS A 323 3.00 31.54 -11.78
CA LYS A 323 3.75 30.57 -12.54
C LYS A 323 4.81 29.93 -11.63
N THR A 324 4.89 28.59 -11.63
CA THR A 324 5.92 27.88 -10.90
C THR A 324 7.29 28.09 -11.54
N ASN A 325 8.34 28.14 -10.74
CA ASN A 325 9.72 28.16 -11.18
C ASN A 325 10.19 26.75 -11.60
N ASN A 326 11.47 26.58 -11.92
CA ASN A 326 12.05 25.30 -12.34
C ASN A 326 12.00 24.22 -11.22
N GLU A 327 11.90 24.63 -9.97
CA GLU A 327 11.78 23.74 -8.80
C GLU A 327 10.33 23.40 -8.47
N GLY A 328 9.38 23.88 -9.29
CA GLY A 328 7.95 23.70 -9.08
C GLY A 328 7.36 24.58 -7.98
N ILE A 329 8.05 25.66 -7.58
CA ILE A 329 7.61 26.57 -6.51
C ILE A 329 6.93 27.77 -7.13
N ALA A 330 5.74 28.13 -6.60
CA ALA A 330 5.07 29.38 -6.86
C ALA A 330 4.95 30.17 -5.55
N SER A 331 5.03 31.50 -5.61
CA SER A 331 4.91 32.39 -4.47
C SER A 331 3.86 33.46 -4.67
N MET A 332 3.37 33.99 -3.55
CA MET A 332 2.40 35.10 -3.52
C MET A 332 2.70 36.01 -2.32
N ALA A 333 2.89 37.29 -2.60
CA ALA A 333 2.98 38.30 -1.55
C ALA A 333 1.62 38.44 -0.84
N ILE A 334 1.66 38.44 0.50
CA ILE A 334 0.46 38.61 1.35
C ILE A 334 0.47 40.04 1.92
N ASN A 335 -0.35 40.92 1.37
CA ASN A 335 -0.53 42.31 1.77
C ASN A 335 -1.89 42.54 2.43
N LEU A 336 -2.31 41.62 3.29
CA LEU A 336 -3.59 41.70 4.01
C LEU A 336 -3.38 42.28 5.41
N GLY A 337 -4.45 42.80 5.99
CA GLY A 337 -4.48 43.26 7.39
C GLY A 337 -4.19 42.16 8.39
N ALA A 338 -4.04 42.51 9.67
CA ALA A 338 -3.89 41.50 10.72
C ALA A 338 -5.13 40.61 10.79
N GLY A 339 -4.93 39.29 10.82
CA GLY A 339 -5.99 38.28 10.80
C GLY A 339 -5.52 36.93 10.36
N THR A 340 -6.43 35.95 10.33
CA THR A 340 -6.19 34.59 9.85
C THR A 340 -7.00 34.37 8.59
N TYR A 341 -6.32 33.86 7.56
CA TYR A 341 -6.87 33.69 6.22
C TYR A 341 -6.65 32.26 5.74
N ASN A 342 -7.66 31.67 5.12
CA ASN A 342 -7.51 30.42 4.40
C ASN A 342 -7.09 30.69 2.95
N VAL A 343 -6.01 30.04 2.52
CA VAL A 343 -5.53 30.07 1.15
C VAL A 343 -5.80 28.71 0.52
N ALA A 344 -6.67 28.65 -0.48
CA ALA A 344 -6.85 27.45 -1.28
C ALA A 344 -5.84 27.47 -2.43
N VAL A 345 -4.87 26.56 -2.37
CA VAL A 345 -3.86 26.36 -3.42
C VAL A 345 -4.38 25.33 -4.39
N LYS A 346 -4.49 25.68 -5.68
CA LYS A 346 -5.15 24.85 -6.68
C LYS A 346 -4.26 24.59 -7.90
N TYR A 347 -4.31 23.37 -8.38
CA TYR A 347 -3.77 22.97 -9.68
C TYR A 347 -4.63 21.86 -10.28
N ASN A 348 -5.16 22.09 -11.49
CA ASN A 348 -6.16 21.24 -12.11
C ASN A 348 -7.33 20.98 -11.12
N GLU A 349 -7.66 19.70 -10.90
CA GLU A 349 -8.73 19.28 -9.97
C GLU A 349 -8.24 19.13 -8.52
N SER A 350 -6.95 19.36 -8.25
CA SER A 350 -6.37 19.26 -6.90
C SER A 350 -6.46 20.60 -6.18
N SER A 351 -6.79 20.56 -4.90
CA SER A 351 -6.79 21.71 -4.01
C SER A 351 -6.30 21.33 -2.63
N VAL A 352 -5.46 22.19 -2.04
CA VAL A 352 -5.01 22.09 -0.66
C VAL A 352 -5.28 23.41 0.03
N ASN A 353 -5.86 23.37 1.22
CA ASN A 353 -6.08 24.55 2.04
C ASN A 353 -4.95 24.70 3.05
N VAL A 354 -4.38 25.89 3.13
CA VAL A 354 -3.37 26.28 4.09
C VAL A 354 -3.79 27.56 4.79
N THR A 355 -3.24 27.80 5.97
CA THR A 355 -3.58 28.97 6.78
C THR A 355 -2.45 29.99 6.73
N VAL A 356 -2.79 31.26 6.46
CA VAL A 356 -1.90 32.40 6.58
C VAL A 356 -2.36 33.25 7.73
N THR A 357 -1.52 33.42 8.76
CA THR A 357 -1.78 34.30 9.90
C THR A 357 -0.91 35.54 9.80
N VAL A 358 -1.53 36.70 9.65
CA VAL A 358 -0.88 38.00 9.72
C VAL A 358 -1.09 38.56 11.13
N LYS A 359 0.00 38.57 11.91
CA LYS A 359 0.02 39.13 13.28
C LYS A 359 0.02 40.65 13.22
N SER A 360 -0.77 41.27 14.10
CA SER A 360 -0.73 42.73 14.30
C SER A 360 0.62 43.15 14.89
N THR A 361 1.11 44.28 14.45
CA THR A 361 2.27 44.99 15.05
C THR A 361 1.84 45.95 16.14
N ILE A 362 0.54 46.02 16.47
CA ILE A 362 -0.02 46.77 17.59
C ILE A 362 -0.65 45.75 18.55
N VAL A 363 -0.12 45.67 19.76
CA VAL A 363 -0.68 44.86 20.85
C VAL A 363 -1.31 45.78 21.86
N ALA A 364 -2.63 45.75 21.95
CA ALA A 364 -3.41 46.59 22.83
C ALA A 364 -4.74 45.89 23.15
N ASP A 365 -5.19 46.07 24.39
CA ASP A 365 -6.41 45.52 24.94
C ASP A 365 -7.46 46.64 25.15
N ASN A 366 -8.73 46.26 25.24
CA ASN A 366 -9.80 47.18 25.62
C ASN A 366 -9.56 47.71 27.04
N LEU A 367 -9.94 48.95 27.26
CA LEU A 367 -9.85 49.61 28.58
C LEU A 367 -11.25 49.89 29.13
N VAL A 368 -11.47 49.43 30.37
CA VAL A 368 -12.65 49.81 31.18
C VAL A 368 -12.15 50.55 32.40
N LYS A 369 -12.62 51.76 32.65
CA LYS A 369 -12.25 52.56 33.79
C LYS A 369 -13.43 53.38 34.34
N MET A 370 -13.37 53.78 35.57
CA MET A 370 -14.33 54.75 36.14
C MET A 370 -13.98 56.18 35.69
N TYR A 371 -14.98 57.01 35.63
CA TYR A 371 -14.77 58.42 35.34
C TYR A 371 -13.79 59.07 36.32
N GLN A 372 -12.87 59.91 35.81
CA GLN A 372 -11.77 60.50 36.57
C GLN A 372 -10.79 59.54 37.27
N ASN A 373 -10.88 58.24 37.02
CA ASN A 373 -9.84 57.28 37.42
C ASN A 373 -8.53 57.58 36.68
N ALA A 374 -7.36 57.37 37.34
CA ALA A 374 -6.05 57.68 36.77
C ALA A 374 -5.52 56.63 35.79
N THR A 375 -6.19 55.51 35.63
CA THR A 375 -5.77 54.41 34.74
C THR A 375 -5.59 54.96 33.31
N ARG A 376 -4.42 54.63 32.72
CA ARG A 376 -4.05 55.03 31.38
C ARG A 376 -4.30 53.88 30.42
N PHE A 377 -4.47 54.16 29.15
CA PHE A 377 -4.45 53.18 28.09
C PHE A 377 -3.01 52.94 27.67
N TYR A 378 -2.64 51.65 27.43
CA TYR A 378 -1.32 51.25 26.97
C TYR A 378 -1.42 50.44 25.69
N ALA A 379 -0.48 50.66 24.77
CA ALA A 379 -0.31 49.85 23.57
C ALA A 379 1.18 49.58 23.34
N LYS A 380 1.50 48.32 22.95
CA LYS A 380 2.84 47.93 22.51
C LYS A 380 2.87 47.96 20.98
N PHE A 381 3.92 48.58 20.45
CA PHE A 381 4.16 48.68 19.02
C PHE A 381 5.38 47.83 18.65
N LEU A 382 5.26 47.10 17.55
CA LEU A 382 6.31 46.23 17.02
C LEU A 382 6.67 46.69 15.60
N ASP A 383 7.86 46.38 15.17
CA ASP A 383 8.23 46.47 13.75
C ASP A 383 7.63 45.30 12.94
N SER A 384 7.83 45.28 11.63
CA SER A 384 7.35 44.23 10.74
C SER A 384 8.04 42.87 10.94
N THR A 385 9.09 42.81 11.80
CA THR A 385 9.74 41.55 12.19
C THR A 385 9.23 41.03 13.54
N GLY A 386 8.40 41.81 14.22
CA GLY A 386 7.86 41.46 15.54
C GLY A 386 8.73 41.92 16.71
N LYS A 387 9.79 42.70 16.47
CA LYS A 387 10.62 43.32 17.53
C LYS A 387 9.96 44.60 18.04
N ALA A 388 10.21 44.95 19.28
CA ALA A 388 9.74 46.19 19.87
C ALA A 388 10.16 47.41 19.03
N LEU A 389 9.20 48.25 18.68
CA LEU A 389 9.44 49.52 17.99
C LEU A 389 9.84 50.59 19.02
N THR A 390 11.14 50.79 19.23
CA THR A 390 11.69 51.62 20.27
C THR A 390 11.88 53.05 19.81
N ASN A 391 11.69 54.03 20.72
CA ASN A 391 11.90 55.45 20.48
C ASN A 391 11.30 55.97 19.17
N SER A 392 10.13 55.48 18.83
CA SER A 392 9.44 55.74 17.55
C SER A 392 8.14 56.46 17.76
N GLU A 393 7.84 57.36 16.83
CA GLU A 393 6.56 58.11 16.84
C GLU A 393 5.39 57.19 16.47
N VAL A 394 4.33 57.24 17.29
CA VAL A 394 3.06 56.57 17.12
C VAL A 394 1.91 57.53 17.35
N LYS A 395 0.71 57.20 16.86
CA LYS A 395 -0.46 58.08 17.08
C LYS A 395 -1.62 57.31 17.67
N PHE A 396 -2.38 58.01 18.50
CA PHE A 396 -3.71 57.58 18.96
C PHE A 396 -4.76 58.53 18.48
N ASN A 397 -5.89 58.05 18.04
CA ASN A 397 -7.08 58.85 17.79
C ASN A 397 -8.19 58.37 18.72
N ILE A 398 -8.79 59.25 19.45
CA ILE A 398 -10.01 58.99 20.23
C ILE A 398 -10.92 60.23 20.19
N ASN A 399 -12.20 60.00 19.90
CA ASN A 399 -13.20 61.05 19.79
C ASN A 399 -12.80 62.14 18.79
N GLY A 400 -12.14 61.75 17.65
CA GLY A 400 -11.69 62.69 16.62
C GLY A 400 -10.40 63.45 16.90
N VAL A 401 -9.82 63.33 18.10
CA VAL A 401 -8.58 64.03 18.51
C VAL A 401 -7.40 63.09 18.34
N PHE A 402 -6.34 63.59 17.68
CA PHE A 402 -5.06 62.87 17.51
C PHE A 402 -4.06 63.26 18.57
N TYR A 403 -3.39 62.23 19.10
CA TYR A 403 -2.32 62.36 20.09
C TYR A 403 -1.07 61.63 19.55
N THR A 404 0.01 62.37 19.34
CA THR A 404 1.31 61.84 19.00
C THR A 404 2.07 61.43 20.27
N LYS A 405 2.64 60.27 20.28
CA LYS A 405 3.42 59.71 21.39
C LYS A 405 4.69 59.06 20.85
N THR A 406 5.70 58.95 21.71
CA THR A 406 6.94 58.23 21.42
C THR A 406 6.97 56.94 22.26
N THR A 407 7.27 55.80 21.64
CA THR A 407 7.41 54.54 22.32
C THR A 407 8.66 54.52 23.19
N ASP A 408 8.63 53.81 24.31
CA ASP A 408 9.76 53.56 25.16
C ASP A 408 10.71 52.46 24.60
N LYS A 409 11.69 52.05 25.40
CA LYS A 409 12.64 50.98 25.07
C LYS A 409 12.01 49.61 24.84
N ASP A 410 10.80 49.36 25.35
CA ASP A 410 10.04 48.14 25.25
C ASP A 410 8.94 48.21 24.15
N GLY A 411 8.92 49.33 23.43
CA GLY A 411 7.94 49.60 22.37
C GLY A 411 6.56 50.02 22.90
N MET A 412 6.46 50.45 24.17
CA MET A 412 5.21 50.84 24.79
C MET A 412 4.96 52.34 24.63
N ALA A 413 3.71 52.68 24.34
CA ALA A 413 3.20 54.03 24.41
C ALA A 413 1.89 54.05 25.17
N ASP A 414 1.60 55.18 25.83
CA ASP A 414 0.42 55.30 26.64
C ASP A 414 -0.38 56.64 26.42
N LEU A 415 -1.66 56.60 26.75
CA LEU A 415 -2.54 57.74 26.66
C LEU A 415 -3.42 57.86 27.91
N GLY A 416 -3.43 59.01 28.52
CA GLY A 416 -4.40 59.36 29.59
C GLY A 416 -5.78 59.57 28.98
N ILE A 417 -6.79 58.91 29.52
CA ILE A 417 -8.21 59.03 29.06
C ILE A 417 -8.98 59.86 30.09
N MET A 418 -9.39 61.07 29.65
CA MET A 418 -10.12 62.04 30.49
C MET A 418 -11.52 62.35 29.93
N LEU A 419 -12.14 61.37 29.27
CA LEU A 419 -13.43 61.50 28.63
C LEU A 419 -14.58 61.31 29.64
N ARG A 420 -15.76 61.86 29.32
CA ARG A 420 -17.00 61.66 30.08
C ARG A 420 -17.42 60.18 30.06
N PRO A 421 -18.32 59.78 30.99
CA PRO A 421 -18.89 58.42 30.89
C PRO A 421 -19.45 58.11 29.52
N GLY A 422 -19.13 56.94 28.96
CA GLY A 422 -19.53 56.52 27.62
C GLY A 422 -18.60 55.45 27.05
N ASN A 423 -18.94 54.98 25.83
CA ASN A 423 -18.16 54.02 25.05
C ASN A 423 -17.52 54.76 23.88
N TYR A 424 -16.22 54.52 23.69
CA TYR A 424 -15.41 55.16 22.66
C TYR A 424 -14.58 54.13 21.94
N ILE A 425 -14.19 54.38 20.70
CA ILE A 425 -13.21 53.65 19.96
C ILE A 425 -11.92 54.47 19.96
N LEU A 426 -10.84 53.89 20.48
CA LEU A 426 -9.50 54.44 20.35
C LEU A 426 -8.81 53.69 19.20
N THR A 427 -8.32 54.42 18.19
CA THR A 427 -7.52 53.84 17.11
C THR A 427 -6.04 54.15 17.36
N ALA A 428 -5.23 53.13 17.48
CA ALA A 428 -3.78 53.23 17.56
C ALA A 428 -3.20 53.08 16.13
N TYR A 429 -2.18 53.92 15.82
CA TYR A 429 -1.53 53.98 14.50
C TYR A 429 -0.03 53.67 14.68
N ASN A 430 0.45 52.61 14.05
CA ASN A 430 1.84 52.32 13.88
C ASN A 430 2.37 53.02 12.61
N LEU A 431 3.03 54.19 12.82
CA LEU A 431 3.48 55.00 11.68
C LEU A 431 4.63 54.36 10.90
N ALA A 432 5.37 53.40 11.47
CA ALA A 432 6.48 52.72 10.80
C ALA A 432 6.01 51.81 9.66
N ASN A 433 4.79 51.27 9.74
CA ASN A 433 4.27 50.33 8.73
C ASN A 433 2.81 50.70 8.28
N GLY A 434 2.19 51.69 8.91
CA GLY A 434 0.86 52.15 8.57
C GLY A 434 -0.27 51.25 9.08
N GLU A 435 -0.02 50.37 10.07
CA GLU A 435 -1.10 49.59 10.68
C GLU A 435 -1.94 50.43 11.61
N GLU A 436 -3.26 50.19 11.55
CA GLU A 436 -4.26 50.83 12.42
C GLU A 436 -4.98 49.72 13.21
N LYS A 437 -5.19 49.93 14.51
CA LYS A 437 -5.93 49.02 15.38
C LYS A 437 -6.90 49.78 16.27
N GLY A 438 -8.17 49.46 16.12
CA GLY A 438 -9.23 49.96 17.00
C GLY A 438 -9.32 49.10 18.27
N VAL A 439 -9.54 49.76 19.42
CA VAL A 439 -9.83 49.15 20.71
C VAL A 439 -10.97 49.89 21.39
N ASN A 440 -11.75 49.20 22.22
CA ASN A 440 -12.88 49.82 22.93
C ASN A 440 -12.41 50.41 24.25
N ILE A 441 -12.79 51.66 24.52
CA ILE A 441 -12.60 52.34 25.77
C ILE A 441 -13.95 52.58 26.41
N THR A 442 -14.22 52.02 27.57
CA THR A 442 -15.44 52.25 28.34
C THR A 442 -15.14 53.08 29.57
N VAL A 443 -15.70 54.26 29.68
CA VAL A 443 -15.65 55.09 30.86
C VAL A 443 -16.98 54.95 31.60
N LYS A 444 -16.94 54.33 32.78
CA LYS A 444 -18.15 54.11 33.59
C LYS A 444 -18.48 55.36 34.40
N SER A 445 -19.77 55.65 34.57
CA SER A 445 -20.25 56.71 35.44
C SER A 445 -19.96 56.40 36.93
N LEU A 446 -19.66 57.43 37.70
CA LEU A 446 -19.62 57.33 39.15
C LEU A 446 -20.99 57.26 39.80
N ILE A 447 -22.04 57.62 39.02
CA ILE A 447 -23.39 57.54 39.50
C ILE A 447 -24.14 56.58 38.57
N VAL A 448 -24.73 55.56 39.15
CA VAL A 448 -25.58 54.61 38.45
C VAL A 448 -26.96 54.64 39.02
N GLN A 449 -27.92 54.87 38.16
CA GLN A 449 -29.35 54.97 38.49
C GLN A 449 -30.18 54.38 37.37
N SER A 450 -31.40 53.97 37.73
CA SER A 450 -32.39 53.51 36.74
C SER A 450 -33.65 54.36 36.83
N ASP A 451 -34.37 54.43 35.73
CA ASP A 451 -35.66 55.13 35.71
C ASP A 451 -36.64 54.44 36.69
N LEU A 452 -37.41 55.25 37.43
CA LEU A 452 -38.42 54.76 38.31
C LEU A 452 -39.82 55.11 37.72
N THR A 453 -40.56 54.04 37.43
CA THR A 453 -42.01 54.16 37.12
C THR A 453 -42.84 53.65 38.30
N LYS A 454 -43.72 54.46 38.83
CA LYS A 454 -44.53 54.04 39.95
C LYS A 454 -45.97 54.56 39.85
N TYR A 455 -46.86 53.83 40.47
CA TYR A 455 -48.24 54.32 40.62
C TYR A 455 -48.36 55.39 41.72
N TYR A 456 -49.38 56.20 41.66
CA TYR A 456 -49.66 57.21 42.69
C TYR A 456 -49.77 56.55 44.06
N LEU A 457 -49.14 57.13 45.08
CA LEU A 457 -49.03 56.62 46.46
C LEU A 457 -48.22 55.29 46.63
N ASN A 458 -47.64 54.78 45.59
CA ASN A 458 -46.69 53.62 45.73
C ASN A 458 -45.44 54.02 46.55
N ALA A 459 -44.99 53.18 47.46
CA ALA A 459 -43.89 53.47 48.38
C ALA A 459 -42.49 53.34 47.75
N SER A 460 -42.39 52.93 46.47
CA SER A 460 -41.07 52.82 45.78
C SER A 460 -40.30 54.11 45.78
N LYS A 461 -39.01 54.05 46.06
CA LYS A 461 -38.12 55.21 46.09
C LYS A 461 -37.19 55.16 44.89
N PHE A 462 -36.85 56.36 44.40
CA PHE A 462 -35.76 56.51 43.44
C PHE A 462 -34.43 56.27 44.21
N GLU A 463 -33.57 55.42 43.65
CA GLU A 463 -32.26 55.08 44.22
C GLU A 463 -31.14 55.33 43.22
N ALA A 464 -30.02 55.84 43.70
CA ALA A 464 -28.82 55.98 42.92
C ALA A 464 -27.65 55.40 43.69
N THR A 465 -26.83 54.63 43.02
CA THR A 465 -25.57 54.14 43.60
C THR A 465 -24.43 55.06 43.19
N VAL A 466 -23.64 55.48 44.13
CA VAL A 466 -22.48 56.35 43.90
C VAL A 466 -21.21 55.58 44.19
N TYR A 467 -20.31 55.57 43.23
CA TYR A 467 -19.05 54.86 43.29
C TYR A 467 -17.88 55.83 43.49
N ASN A 468 -16.84 55.38 44.16
CA ASN A 468 -15.52 56.03 44.16
C ASN A 468 -14.85 55.92 42.77
N LYS A 469 -13.79 56.68 42.55
CA LYS A 469 -12.99 56.65 41.31
C LYS A 469 -12.29 55.29 41.07
N ASP A 470 -12.12 54.45 42.08
CA ASP A 470 -11.59 53.10 42.01
C ASP A 470 -12.69 52.04 41.73
N GLY A 471 -13.94 52.43 41.78
CA GLY A 471 -15.08 51.54 41.54
C GLY A 471 -15.69 50.93 42.80
N SER A 472 -15.17 51.31 43.98
CA SER A 472 -15.71 50.91 45.28
C SER A 472 -16.95 51.67 45.68
#